data_3067f18600c22a922de8587cdb95d3d1
#
_entry.id   3067f18600c22a922de8587cdb95d3d1
#
_cell.length_a   1.000
_cell.length_b   1.000
_cell.length_c   1.000
_cell.angle_alpha   90.00
_cell.angle_beta   90.00
_cell.angle_gamma   90.00
#
_symmetry.space_group_name_H-M   'P 1'
#
loop_
_entity.id
_entity.type
_entity.pdbx_description
1 polymer ?
#
loop_
_entity_poly.entity_id
_entity_poly.type
_entity_poly.pdbx_seq_one_letter_code
_entity_poly.pdbx_strand_id
1 'polypeptide(L)'
;MDWLRQFVPSHVTDADEPFIRGFLGKMLFSGDDIMKKTNVLSGGEKVRCMVSRMMLQNPNLIVLDQPTNHLDLESIQSFNEGCISFPGIVLLTSHDHTFMQTVANRIIELTPKGIIDRLMTFDEYMEDKRVKELREEMYA
;
A
#
# COMPACT_ATOMS: atom_id res chain seq x y z
N MET A 1 -4.77 -15.56 12.98
CA MET A 1 -5.33 -16.17 11.75
C MET A 1 -6.84 -16.14 11.70
N ASP A 2 -7.55 -16.64 12.70
CA ASP A 2 -9.03 -16.69 12.73
C ASP A 2 -9.71 -15.32 12.60
N TRP A 3 -9.06 -14.27 13.11
CA TRP A 3 -9.54 -12.90 12.93
C TRP A 3 -9.56 -12.48 11.45
N LEU A 4 -8.55 -12.82 10.65
CA LEU A 4 -8.51 -12.48 9.23
C LEU A 4 -9.51 -13.28 8.40
N ARG A 5 -9.78 -14.54 8.79
CA ARG A 5 -10.76 -15.39 8.09
C ARG A 5 -12.14 -14.76 8.00
N GLN A 6 -12.52 -13.94 8.99
CA GLN A 6 -13.81 -13.25 9.03
C GLN A 6 -13.98 -12.21 7.90
N PHE A 7 -12.89 -11.78 7.26
CA PHE A 7 -12.89 -10.75 6.22
C PHE A 7 -12.71 -11.29 4.80
N VAL A 8 -12.57 -12.60 4.67
CA VAL A 8 -12.53 -13.24 3.35
C VAL A 8 -13.93 -13.18 2.74
N PRO A 9 -14.07 -12.70 1.49
CA PRO A 9 -15.36 -12.64 0.83
C PRO A 9 -16.01 -14.02 0.70
N SER A 10 -17.33 -14.10 0.88
CA SER A 10 -18.09 -15.36 0.88
C SER A 10 -18.06 -16.12 -0.46
N HIS A 11 -17.67 -15.47 -1.55
CA HIS A 11 -17.49 -16.11 -2.87
C HIS A 11 -16.11 -16.79 -3.02
N VAL A 12 -15.20 -16.58 -2.10
CA VAL A 12 -13.90 -17.28 -2.04
C VAL A 12 -14.14 -18.58 -1.27
N THR A 13 -14.49 -19.63 -1.99
CA THR A 13 -14.84 -20.93 -1.41
C THR A 13 -13.66 -21.68 -0.79
N ASP A 14 -12.43 -21.36 -1.25
CA ASP A 14 -11.20 -22.02 -0.83
C ASP A 14 -10.37 -21.17 0.15
N ALA A 15 -11.03 -20.33 0.96
CA ALA A 15 -10.38 -19.57 2.02
C ALA A 15 -9.97 -20.47 3.19
N ASP A 16 -9.29 -21.54 2.86
CA ASP A 16 -8.72 -22.47 3.82
C ASP A 16 -7.50 -21.87 4.54
N GLU A 17 -7.01 -22.60 5.51
CA GLU A 17 -5.82 -22.20 6.26
C GLU A 17 -4.59 -21.97 5.37
N PRO A 18 -4.27 -22.82 4.37
CA PRO A 18 -3.17 -22.59 3.43
C PRO A 18 -3.28 -21.28 2.64
N PHE A 19 -4.48 -20.90 2.19
CA PHE A 19 -4.70 -19.63 1.49
C PHE A 19 -4.36 -18.42 2.37
N ILE A 20 -4.91 -18.40 3.60
CA ILE A 20 -4.65 -17.29 4.53
C ILE A 20 -3.18 -17.25 4.96
N ARG A 21 -2.55 -18.41 5.19
CA ARG A 21 -1.11 -18.49 5.50
C ARG A 21 -0.24 -17.99 4.35
N GLY A 22 -0.56 -18.35 3.12
CA GLY A 22 0.16 -17.86 1.93
C GLY A 22 0.04 -16.35 1.77
N PHE A 23 -1.14 -15.81 2.03
CA PHE A 23 -1.38 -14.37 1.99
C PHE A 23 -0.61 -13.61 3.09
N LEU A 24 -0.65 -14.11 4.33
CA LEU A 24 0.12 -13.54 5.44
C LEU A 24 1.63 -13.67 5.22
N GLY A 25 2.08 -14.76 4.60
CA GLY A 25 3.48 -14.95 4.22
C GLY A 25 4.00 -13.86 3.29
N LYS A 26 3.18 -13.39 2.34
CA LYS A 26 3.52 -12.24 1.47
C LYS A 26 3.67 -10.94 2.25
N MET A 27 3.04 -10.84 3.42
CA MET A 27 3.15 -9.71 4.35
C MET A 27 4.16 -9.97 5.47
N LEU A 28 5.15 -10.84 5.23
CA LEU A 28 6.23 -11.22 6.15
C LEU A 28 5.75 -11.71 7.53
N PHE A 29 4.58 -12.32 7.59
CA PHE A 29 4.20 -13.13 8.76
C PHE A 29 4.71 -14.56 8.55
N SER A 30 5.58 -15.04 9.40
CA SER A 30 6.18 -16.37 9.29
C SER A 30 5.93 -17.23 10.51
N GLY A 31 5.91 -18.54 10.33
CA GLY A 31 5.92 -19.53 11.40
C GLY A 31 4.90 -19.24 12.51
N ASP A 32 5.42 -19.02 13.71
CA ASP A 32 4.61 -18.80 14.91
C ASP A 32 3.93 -17.42 14.95
N ASP A 33 4.40 -16.44 14.17
CA ASP A 33 3.80 -15.10 14.13
C ASP A 33 2.35 -15.13 13.65
N ILE A 34 2.04 -16.05 12.73
CA ILE A 34 0.68 -16.26 12.20
C ILE A 34 -0.30 -16.68 13.31
N MET A 35 0.20 -17.35 14.34
CA MET A 35 -0.59 -17.86 15.46
C MET A 35 -0.70 -16.87 16.63
N LYS A 36 0.08 -15.78 16.61
CA LYS A 36 0.02 -14.74 17.66
C LYS A 36 -1.38 -14.12 17.74
N LYS A 37 -1.78 -13.80 18.94
CA LYS A 37 -2.97 -12.97 19.17
C LYS A 37 -2.67 -11.53 18.77
N THR A 38 -3.66 -10.84 18.25
CA THR A 38 -3.50 -9.44 17.76
C THR A 38 -3.07 -8.45 18.85
N ASN A 39 -3.33 -8.74 20.10
CA ASN A 39 -2.94 -7.90 21.23
C ASN A 39 -1.43 -7.93 21.56
N VAL A 40 -0.71 -8.98 21.12
CA VAL A 40 0.75 -9.11 21.35
C VAL A 40 1.58 -8.72 20.14
N LEU A 41 0.95 -8.31 19.04
CA LEU A 41 1.62 -7.85 17.84
C LEU A 41 2.32 -6.50 18.09
N SER A 42 3.51 -6.32 17.51
CA SER A 42 4.21 -5.03 17.43
C SER A 42 3.40 -4.01 16.62
N GLY A 43 3.82 -2.74 16.65
CA GLY A 43 3.19 -1.68 15.86
C GLY A 43 3.19 -2.00 14.36
N GLY A 44 4.33 -2.38 13.80
CA GLY A 44 4.48 -2.76 12.40
C GLY A 44 3.68 -4.01 12.03
N GLU A 45 3.70 -5.06 12.88
CA GLU A 45 2.88 -6.26 12.68
C GLU A 45 1.38 -5.95 12.67
N LYS A 46 0.92 -5.03 13.52
CA LYS A 46 -0.48 -4.58 13.51
C LYS A 46 -0.86 -3.89 12.20
N VAL A 47 0.00 -3.00 11.69
CA VAL A 47 -0.25 -2.31 10.43
C VAL A 47 -0.27 -3.33 9.28
N ARG A 48 0.70 -4.23 9.18
CA ARG A 48 0.72 -5.31 8.18
C ARG A 48 -0.54 -6.18 8.26
N CYS A 49 -0.99 -6.48 9.46
CA CYS A 49 -2.22 -7.27 9.68
C CYS A 49 -3.47 -6.51 9.20
N MET A 50 -3.55 -5.20 9.44
CA MET A 50 -4.66 -4.36 8.96
C MET A 50 -4.68 -4.26 7.44
N VAL A 51 -3.51 -4.09 6.81
CA VAL A 51 -3.38 -4.07 5.34
C VAL A 51 -3.75 -5.42 4.75
N SER A 52 -3.32 -6.52 5.36
CA SER A 52 -3.72 -7.88 4.97
C SER A 52 -5.24 -8.02 4.97
N ARG A 53 -5.91 -7.51 6.00
CA ARG A 53 -7.38 -7.48 6.06
C ARG A 53 -7.98 -6.70 4.90
N MET A 54 -7.49 -5.48 4.64
CA MET A 54 -8.01 -4.64 3.56
C MET A 54 -7.88 -5.33 2.20
N MET A 55 -6.73 -5.95 1.94
CA MET A 55 -6.48 -6.66 0.68
C MET A 55 -7.30 -7.95 0.56
N LEU A 56 -7.53 -8.68 1.64
CA LEU A 56 -8.38 -9.87 1.64
C LEU A 56 -9.83 -9.56 1.28
N GLN A 57 -10.32 -8.36 1.60
CA GLN A 57 -11.66 -7.91 1.22
C GLN A 57 -11.80 -7.68 -0.30
N ASN A 58 -10.69 -7.74 -1.03
CA ASN A 58 -10.62 -7.57 -2.49
C ASN A 58 -11.36 -6.32 -3.01
N PRO A 59 -11.08 -5.12 -2.44
CA PRO A 59 -11.70 -3.89 -2.91
C PRO A 59 -11.17 -3.51 -4.29
N ASN A 60 -11.94 -2.74 -5.06
CA ASN A 60 -11.48 -2.19 -6.35
C ASN A 60 -10.51 -1.02 -6.18
N LEU A 61 -10.59 -0.31 -5.04
CA LEU A 61 -9.80 0.88 -4.72
C LEU A 61 -9.38 0.82 -3.25
N ILE A 62 -8.10 1.08 -3.00
CA ILE A 62 -7.56 1.34 -1.65
C ILE A 62 -7.05 2.78 -1.60
N VAL A 63 -7.40 3.49 -0.53
CA VAL A 63 -6.89 4.84 -0.24
C VAL A 63 -5.96 4.76 0.96
N LEU A 64 -4.73 5.20 0.79
CA LEU A 64 -3.65 5.12 1.77
C LEU A 64 -3.08 6.54 2.01
N ASP A 65 -3.25 7.04 3.21
CA ASP A 65 -2.68 8.33 3.61
C ASP A 65 -1.47 8.11 4.52
N GLN A 66 -0.26 8.46 4.03
CA GLN A 66 1.01 8.32 4.74
C GLN A 66 1.23 6.93 5.36
N PRO A 67 1.03 5.83 4.61
CA PRO A 67 0.95 4.48 5.18
C PRO A 67 2.29 3.96 5.72
N THR A 68 3.41 4.56 5.32
CA THR A 68 4.75 4.16 5.75
C THR A 68 5.19 4.80 7.07
N ASN A 69 4.43 5.79 7.59
CA ASN A 69 4.75 6.43 8.85
C ASN A 69 4.75 5.42 10.00
N HIS A 70 5.80 5.47 10.83
CA HIS A 70 6.00 4.61 11.99
C HIS A 70 6.23 3.12 11.68
N LEU A 71 6.49 2.75 10.42
CA LEU A 71 6.90 1.41 10.03
C LEU A 71 8.44 1.30 10.07
N ASP A 72 8.94 0.12 10.44
CA ASP A 72 10.33 -0.24 10.23
C ASP A 72 10.59 -0.58 8.73
N LEU A 73 11.86 -0.62 8.34
CA LEU A 73 12.25 -0.82 6.94
C LEU A 73 11.70 -2.13 6.37
N GLU A 74 11.69 -3.21 7.14
CA GLU A 74 11.18 -4.51 6.71
C GLU A 74 9.68 -4.47 6.47
N SER A 75 8.95 -3.77 7.35
CA SER A 75 7.50 -3.55 7.18
C SER A 75 7.18 -2.67 5.97
N ILE A 76 7.99 -1.63 5.70
CA ILE A 76 7.84 -0.78 4.51
C ILE A 76 8.03 -1.61 3.23
N GLN A 77 9.06 -2.46 3.17
CA GLN A 77 9.32 -3.31 2.02
C GLN A 77 8.18 -4.28 1.76
N SER A 78 7.73 -4.97 2.78
CA SER A 78 6.60 -5.90 2.73
C SER A 78 5.30 -5.22 2.27
N PHE A 79 5.06 -4.02 2.77
CA PHE A 79 3.91 -3.20 2.41
C PHE A 79 3.98 -2.75 0.95
N ASN A 80 5.16 -2.34 0.49
CA ASN A 80 5.45 -1.98 -0.89
C ASN A 80 5.11 -3.14 -1.84
N GLU A 81 5.64 -4.33 -1.58
CA GLU A 81 5.35 -5.54 -2.37
C GLU A 81 3.85 -5.86 -2.40
N GLY A 82 3.17 -5.69 -1.27
CA GLY A 82 1.72 -5.81 -1.19
C GLY A 82 0.99 -4.84 -2.11
N CYS A 83 1.38 -3.57 -2.11
CA CYS A 83 0.78 -2.54 -2.98
C CYS A 83 1.04 -2.82 -4.46
N ILE A 84 2.26 -3.23 -4.83
CA ILE A 84 2.62 -3.58 -6.23
C ILE A 84 1.80 -4.78 -6.71
N SER A 85 1.58 -5.77 -5.85
CA SER A 85 0.83 -6.98 -6.22
C SER A 85 -0.69 -6.83 -6.14
N PHE A 86 -1.19 -5.70 -5.65
CA PHE A 86 -2.62 -5.46 -5.52
C PHE A 86 -3.27 -5.27 -6.91
N PRO A 87 -4.32 -6.04 -7.26
CA PRO A 87 -4.90 -6.03 -8.59
C PRO A 87 -5.82 -4.83 -8.86
N GLY A 88 -6.15 -4.04 -7.83
CA GLY A 88 -7.02 -2.86 -7.92
C GLY A 88 -6.25 -1.55 -8.04
N ILE A 89 -6.96 -0.45 -7.82
CA ILE A 89 -6.38 0.89 -7.80
C ILE A 89 -5.87 1.20 -6.39
N VAL A 90 -4.64 1.70 -6.29
CA VAL A 90 -4.07 2.25 -5.05
C VAL A 90 -3.92 3.75 -5.21
N LEU A 91 -4.67 4.51 -4.41
CA LEU A 91 -4.50 5.96 -4.27
C LEU A 91 -3.73 6.21 -2.98
N LEU A 92 -2.55 6.81 -3.07
CA LEU A 92 -1.68 6.98 -1.91
C LEU A 92 -1.10 8.39 -1.81
N THR A 93 -0.80 8.81 -0.57
CA THR A 93 0.11 9.90 -0.26
C THR A 93 1.30 9.34 0.52
N SER A 94 2.51 9.82 0.27
CA SER A 94 3.70 9.41 1.02
C SER A 94 4.80 10.48 0.93
N HIS A 95 5.68 10.50 1.94
CA HIS A 95 6.96 11.23 1.90
C HIS A 95 8.14 10.29 1.61
N ASP A 96 7.89 8.99 1.52
CA ASP A 96 8.91 8.00 1.18
C ASP A 96 9.10 7.98 -0.34
N HIS A 97 10.26 8.46 -0.79
CA HIS A 97 10.62 8.51 -2.20
C HIS A 97 10.62 7.11 -2.84
N THR A 98 11.27 6.14 -2.19
CA THR A 98 11.37 4.78 -2.72
C THR A 98 10.00 4.12 -2.85
N PHE A 99 9.14 4.32 -1.86
CA PHE A 99 7.78 3.82 -1.89
C PHE A 99 6.97 4.43 -3.04
N MET A 100 7.03 5.75 -3.23
CA MET A 100 6.34 6.43 -4.33
C MET A 100 6.88 5.99 -5.70
N GLN A 101 8.21 5.90 -5.85
CA GLN A 101 8.85 5.52 -7.11
C GLN A 101 8.49 4.10 -7.55
N THR A 102 8.35 3.17 -6.61
CA THR A 102 8.12 1.76 -6.92
C THR A 102 6.64 1.39 -7.07
N VAL A 103 5.74 2.11 -6.40
CA VAL A 103 4.30 1.80 -6.40
C VAL A 103 3.53 2.69 -7.38
N ALA A 104 3.87 3.99 -7.47
CA ALA A 104 3.10 4.92 -8.26
C ALA A 104 3.48 4.87 -9.75
N ASN A 105 2.47 4.79 -10.61
CA ASN A 105 2.58 4.90 -12.07
C ASN A 105 1.82 6.10 -12.63
N ARG A 106 1.20 6.88 -11.76
CA ARG A 106 0.50 8.13 -12.07
C ARG A 106 0.66 9.09 -10.90
N ILE A 107 1.04 10.32 -11.18
CA ILE A 107 1.23 11.38 -10.19
C ILE A 107 0.13 12.42 -10.35
N ILE A 108 -0.52 12.73 -9.24
CA ILE A 108 -1.54 13.78 -9.15
C ILE A 108 -1.06 14.79 -8.11
N GLU A 109 -0.63 15.96 -8.55
CA GLU A 109 -0.20 17.04 -7.68
C GLU A 109 -1.32 18.08 -7.55
N LEU A 110 -1.72 18.37 -6.30
CA LEU A 110 -2.68 19.42 -5.99
C LEU A 110 -1.93 20.73 -5.79
N THR A 111 -2.22 21.72 -6.61
CA THR A 111 -1.59 23.03 -6.58
C THR A 111 -2.59 24.14 -6.23
N PRO A 112 -2.16 25.35 -5.85
CA PRO A 112 -3.08 26.45 -5.57
C PRO A 112 -3.99 26.83 -6.75
N LYS A 113 -3.54 26.60 -7.99
CA LYS A 113 -4.29 26.96 -9.20
C LYS A 113 -4.96 25.77 -9.89
N GLY A 114 -4.87 24.57 -9.33
CA GLY A 114 -5.52 23.38 -9.91
C GLY A 114 -4.73 22.10 -9.71
N ILE A 115 -4.84 21.17 -10.65
CA ILE A 115 -4.27 19.83 -10.57
C ILE A 115 -3.31 19.60 -11.72
N ILE A 116 -2.13 19.06 -11.40
CA ILE A 116 -1.21 18.49 -12.39
C ILE A 116 -1.38 16.97 -12.34
N ASP A 117 -1.77 16.36 -13.44
CA ASP A 117 -2.01 14.93 -13.54
C ASP A 117 -1.16 14.35 -14.67
N ARG A 118 -0.29 13.39 -14.32
CA ARG A 118 0.65 12.77 -15.26
C ARG A 118 0.76 11.27 -15.04
N LEU A 119 0.68 10.52 -16.12
CA LEU A 119 0.89 9.08 -16.15
C LEU A 119 2.38 8.79 -16.35
N MET A 120 3.11 8.77 -15.25
CA MET A 120 4.56 8.53 -15.20
C MET A 120 4.98 8.16 -13.78
N THR A 121 6.20 7.65 -13.61
CA THR A 121 6.78 7.36 -12.31
C THR A 121 7.15 8.64 -11.57
N PHE A 122 7.45 8.53 -10.28
CA PHE A 122 7.76 9.70 -9.45
C PHE A 122 9.04 10.42 -9.90
N ASP A 123 10.10 9.68 -10.25
CA ASP A 123 11.35 10.26 -10.73
C ASP A 123 11.17 10.95 -12.08
N GLU A 124 10.47 10.31 -13.02
CA GLU A 124 10.15 10.93 -14.30
C GLU A 124 9.38 12.25 -14.11
N TYR A 125 8.42 12.26 -13.16
CA TYR A 125 7.67 13.48 -12.84
C TYR A 125 8.56 14.61 -12.31
N MET A 126 9.50 14.29 -11.42
CA MET A 126 10.41 15.27 -10.82
C MET A 126 11.45 15.82 -11.81
N GLU A 127 11.81 15.03 -12.83
CA GLU A 127 12.82 15.40 -13.82
C GLU A 127 12.22 16.05 -15.09
N ASP A 128 10.94 15.84 -15.38
CA ASP A 128 10.28 16.32 -16.58
C ASP A 128 10.25 17.86 -16.64
N LYS A 129 10.77 18.42 -17.74
CA LYS A 129 10.88 19.88 -17.94
C LYS A 129 9.52 20.56 -18.01
N ARG A 130 8.54 19.92 -18.69
CA ARG A 130 7.19 20.48 -18.84
C ARG A 130 6.44 20.49 -17.52
N VAL A 131 6.67 19.49 -16.68
CA VAL A 131 6.12 19.45 -15.32
C VAL A 131 6.73 20.59 -14.50
N LYS A 132 8.04 20.83 -14.57
CA LYS A 132 8.70 21.93 -13.85
C LYS A 132 8.14 23.29 -14.26
N GLU A 133 8.02 23.55 -15.55
CA GLU A 133 7.43 24.78 -16.09
C GLU A 133 5.98 24.96 -15.60
N LEU A 134 5.18 23.88 -15.67
CA LEU A 134 3.79 23.90 -15.22
C LEU A 134 3.66 24.14 -13.71
N ARG A 135 4.54 23.54 -12.91
CA ARG A 135 4.58 23.78 -11.45
C ARG A 135 4.90 25.24 -11.13
N GLU A 136 5.89 25.86 -11.82
CA GLU A 136 6.20 27.28 -11.66
C GLU A 136 4.97 28.15 -11.93
N GLU A 137 4.24 27.88 -13.00
CA GLU A 137 3.02 28.60 -13.35
C GLU A 137 1.89 28.39 -12.31
N MET A 138 1.71 27.16 -11.85
CA MET A 138 0.61 26.76 -10.96
C MET A 138 0.82 27.15 -9.50
N TYR A 139 2.09 27.43 -9.08
CA TYR A 139 2.44 27.91 -7.74
C TYR A 139 2.72 29.42 -7.67
N ALA A 140 2.94 30.11 -8.79
CA ALA A 140 3.08 31.55 -8.85
C ALA A 140 1.75 32.26 -8.58
#